data_960a97dc4dc0b1810d4230724ee0a40d
#
_entry.id   960a97dc4dc0b1810d4230724ee0a40d
#
_cell.length_a   1.000
_cell.length_b   1.000
_cell.length_c   1.000
_cell.angle_alpha   90.00
_cell.angle_beta   90.00
_cell.angle_gamma   90.00
#
_symmetry.space_group_name_H-M   'P 1'
#
loop_
_entity.id
_entity.type
_entity.pdbx_description
1 polymer ?
#
loop_
_entity_poly.entity_id
_entity_poly.type
_entity_poly.pdbx_seq_one_letter_code
_entity_poly.pdbx_strand_id
1 'polypeptide(L)'
;TTEYPWNGDIKIAVKKSGVKNASLLVRIPGWVRNQVVPSDLYKYSDAEKPAYSVTVNGKAVEADLNANKGYLPVKNIKKGDVIRIHFDMPVRTVVANAKVADDNDKIAVERGPLVYCAEAVDNSNEPVLHAVMPEKPSFTLVDNYSIQNTETKGAPAFTVKAIVTSPAHIIYQKKEDVVAVDCTPLTLIPYYAWNHRGANQMNVWFYQGLSFMDK
;
A
#
# COMPACT_ATOMS: atom_id res chain seq x y z
N THR A 1 -14.95 -4.36 16.36
CA THR A 1 -15.46 -3.95 15.04
C THR A 1 -14.33 -3.28 14.29
N THR A 2 -14.11 -3.67 13.06
CA THR A 2 -13.07 -3.07 12.20
C THR A 2 -13.38 -3.39 10.73
N GLU A 3 -12.90 -2.57 9.83
CA GLU A 3 -12.78 -2.82 8.40
C GLU A 3 -11.30 -2.89 7.97
N TYR A 4 -10.39 -3.06 8.94
CA TYR A 4 -8.98 -3.29 8.64
C TYR A 4 -8.83 -4.59 7.83
N PRO A 5 -8.06 -4.61 6.76
CA PRO A 5 -7.01 -3.66 6.35
C PRO A 5 -7.45 -2.57 5.36
N TRP A 6 -8.72 -2.36 5.09
CA TRP A 6 -9.20 -1.37 4.12
C TRP A 6 -9.26 0.04 4.69
N ASN A 7 -9.52 0.16 5.99
CA ASN A 7 -9.30 1.41 6.72
C ASN A 7 -8.57 1.14 8.04
N GLY A 8 -8.07 2.21 8.66
CA GLY A 8 -7.25 2.13 9.87
C GLY A 8 -8.02 2.10 11.17
N ASP A 9 -9.34 2.12 11.16
CA ASP A 9 -10.16 2.23 12.37
C ASP A 9 -10.47 0.86 12.98
N ILE A 10 -10.09 0.70 14.26
CA ILE A 10 -10.30 -0.52 15.02
C ILE A 10 -10.92 -0.17 16.37
N LYS A 11 -12.04 -0.79 16.69
CA LYS A 11 -12.70 -0.66 18.00
C LYS A 11 -12.75 -2.00 18.71
N ILE A 12 -12.18 -2.06 19.91
CA ILE A 12 -12.20 -3.22 20.79
C ILE A 12 -13.03 -2.88 22.02
N ALA A 13 -14.12 -3.60 22.24
CA ALA A 13 -14.94 -3.48 23.45
C ALA A 13 -14.64 -4.67 24.38
N VAL A 14 -14.19 -4.39 25.59
CA VAL A 14 -13.85 -5.41 26.59
C VAL A 14 -15.14 -5.90 27.25
N LYS A 15 -15.68 -7.03 26.81
CA LYS A 15 -16.91 -7.60 27.35
C LYS A 15 -16.71 -8.33 28.67
N LYS A 16 -15.54 -8.94 28.88
CA LYS A 16 -15.18 -9.68 30.10
C LYS A 16 -13.67 -9.62 30.31
N SER A 17 -13.23 -9.45 31.54
CA SER A 17 -11.85 -9.64 31.96
C SER A 17 -11.84 -10.70 33.06
N GLY A 18 -11.15 -11.80 32.82
CA GLY A 18 -11.04 -12.91 33.79
C GLY A 18 -9.82 -12.79 34.71
N VAL A 19 -8.95 -11.83 34.46
CA VAL A 19 -7.68 -11.67 35.17
C VAL A 19 -7.60 -10.27 35.76
N LYS A 20 -7.20 -10.16 37.03
CA LYS A 20 -6.90 -8.88 37.67
C LYS A 20 -5.65 -8.26 37.03
N ASN A 21 -5.69 -6.96 36.74
CA ASN A 21 -4.58 -6.22 36.12
C ASN A 21 -4.18 -6.78 34.71
N ALA A 22 -5.13 -7.27 33.95
CA ALA A 22 -4.87 -7.71 32.58
C ALA A 22 -4.32 -6.58 31.72
N SER A 23 -3.41 -6.90 30.78
CA SER A 23 -2.89 -5.96 29.81
C SER A 23 -3.14 -6.50 28.40
N LEU A 24 -3.51 -5.59 27.48
CA LEU A 24 -3.60 -5.86 26.06
C LEU A 24 -2.38 -5.27 25.38
N LEU A 25 -1.64 -6.08 24.64
CA LEU A 25 -0.52 -5.62 23.82
C LEU A 25 -1.05 -5.32 22.41
N VAL A 26 -1.17 -4.04 22.07
CA VAL A 26 -1.56 -3.59 20.74
C VAL A 26 -0.32 -3.53 19.87
N ARG A 27 -0.28 -4.33 18.82
CA ARG A 27 0.82 -4.26 17.86
C ARG A 27 0.68 -3.01 16.98
N ILE A 28 1.74 -2.22 16.93
CA ILE A 28 1.89 -1.13 15.96
C ILE A 28 2.71 -1.70 14.79
N PRO A 29 2.10 -1.85 13.59
CA PRO A 29 2.73 -2.52 12.46
C PRO A 29 4.03 -1.84 11.98
N GLY A 30 4.85 -2.59 11.24
CA GLY A 30 6.11 -2.07 10.67
C GLY A 30 5.87 -0.88 9.74
N TRP A 31 4.87 -0.96 8.88
CA TRP A 31 4.54 0.09 7.93
C TRP A 31 4.18 1.44 8.61
N VAL A 32 3.52 1.43 9.79
CA VAL A 32 3.28 2.62 10.62
C VAL A 32 4.59 3.18 11.19
N ARG A 33 5.55 2.31 11.45
CA ARG A 33 6.87 2.68 12.02
C ARG A 33 7.93 2.97 10.97
N ASN A 34 7.51 3.20 9.71
CA ASN A 34 8.38 3.42 8.55
C ASN A 34 9.31 2.23 8.23
N GLN A 35 8.82 1.02 8.44
CA GLN A 35 9.54 -0.21 8.17
C GLN A 35 8.72 -1.11 7.25
N VAL A 36 9.15 -1.26 5.99
CA VAL A 36 8.49 -2.11 4.98
C VAL A 36 8.58 -3.58 5.41
N VAL A 37 9.80 -4.05 5.60
CA VAL A 37 10.12 -5.42 6.04
C VAL A 37 11.13 -5.37 7.19
N PRO A 38 11.32 -6.44 7.98
CA PRO A 38 12.28 -6.45 9.09
C PRO A 38 13.74 -6.62 8.60
N SER A 39 14.11 -5.89 7.56
CA SER A 39 15.46 -5.89 6.96
C SER A 39 15.72 -4.55 6.25
N ASP A 40 16.89 -4.38 5.64
CA ASP A 40 17.30 -3.24 4.84
C ASP A 40 17.07 -3.42 3.33
N LEU A 41 16.40 -4.51 2.92
CA LEU A 41 16.17 -4.82 1.50
C LEU A 41 15.21 -3.84 0.83
N TYR A 42 14.23 -3.32 1.57
CA TYR A 42 13.22 -2.40 1.06
C TYR A 42 13.01 -1.23 2.00
N LYS A 43 12.75 -0.07 1.46
CA LYS A 43 12.44 1.15 2.22
C LYS A 43 11.36 1.96 1.50
N TYR A 44 10.64 2.78 2.25
CA TYR A 44 9.75 3.78 1.65
C TYR A 44 10.57 4.87 0.97
N SER A 45 10.08 5.37 -0.17
CA SER A 45 10.73 6.46 -0.92
C SER A 45 10.62 7.81 -0.19
N ASP A 46 9.59 7.97 0.65
CA ASP A 46 9.40 9.14 1.52
C ASP A 46 9.91 8.87 2.94
N ALA A 47 10.17 9.94 3.70
CA ALA A 47 10.60 9.87 5.10
C ALA A 47 9.43 9.99 6.09
N GLU A 48 8.21 10.24 5.61
CA GLU A 48 7.06 10.45 6.46
C GLU A 48 6.62 9.14 7.13
N LYS A 49 6.26 9.25 8.40
CA LYS A 49 5.66 8.13 9.13
C LYS A 49 4.16 8.36 9.21
N PRO A 50 3.34 7.37 8.85
CA PRO A 50 1.90 7.46 9.09
C PRO A 50 1.61 7.72 10.57
N ALA A 51 0.67 8.62 10.85
CA ALA A 51 0.24 8.85 12.22
C ALA A 51 -0.60 7.66 12.72
N TYR A 52 -0.59 7.46 14.04
CA TYR A 52 -1.48 6.50 14.69
C TYR A 52 -1.91 7.02 16.04
N SER A 53 -3.02 6.51 16.53
CA SER A 53 -3.46 6.77 17.89
C SER A 53 -4.04 5.51 18.53
N VAL A 54 -3.86 5.40 19.85
CA VAL A 54 -4.50 4.38 20.69
C VAL A 54 -5.13 5.09 21.87
N THR A 55 -6.41 4.86 22.09
CA THR A 55 -7.13 5.44 23.23
C THR A 55 -7.87 4.39 24.02
N VAL A 56 -8.02 4.61 25.31
CA VAL A 56 -8.88 3.83 26.20
C VAL A 56 -9.91 4.77 26.82
N ASN A 57 -11.19 4.52 26.56
CA ASN A 57 -12.29 5.37 27.02
C ASN A 57 -12.05 6.88 26.66
N GLY A 58 -11.46 7.13 25.47
CA GLY A 58 -11.14 8.47 24.97
C GLY A 58 -9.82 9.07 25.50
N LYS A 59 -9.11 8.41 26.42
CA LYS A 59 -7.80 8.87 26.91
C LYS A 59 -6.69 8.24 26.10
N ALA A 60 -5.75 9.04 25.60
CA ALA A 60 -4.59 8.57 24.84
C ALA A 60 -3.71 7.63 25.68
N VAL A 61 -3.16 6.63 25.02
CA VAL A 61 -2.16 5.72 25.59
C VAL A 61 -0.92 5.79 24.72
N GLU A 62 0.20 6.08 25.35
CA GLU A 62 1.50 6.20 24.70
C GLU A 62 2.50 5.24 25.35
N ALA A 63 3.44 4.76 24.58
CA ALA A 63 4.54 3.91 25.07
C ALA A 63 5.75 4.00 24.13
N ASP A 64 6.93 3.75 24.67
CA ASP A 64 8.11 3.53 23.84
C ASP A 64 7.98 2.18 23.11
N LEU A 65 7.73 2.29 21.82
CA LEU A 65 7.57 1.11 20.94
C LEU A 65 8.88 0.33 20.76
N ASN A 66 10.03 0.99 20.85
CA ASN A 66 11.32 0.33 20.70
C ASN A 66 11.59 -0.57 21.91
N ALA A 67 11.36 -0.05 23.11
CA ALA A 67 11.47 -0.85 24.34
C ALA A 67 10.50 -2.03 24.37
N ASN A 68 9.35 -1.90 23.71
CA ASN A 68 8.30 -2.91 23.68
C ASN A 68 8.23 -3.71 22.37
N LYS A 69 9.29 -3.75 21.58
CA LYS A 69 9.38 -4.51 20.31
C LYS A 69 8.22 -4.25 19.34
N GLY A 70 7.73 -3.00 19.29
CA GLY A 70 6.63 -2.57 18.44
C GLY A 70 5.24 -2.83 18.99
N TYR A 71 5.12 -3.17 20.27
CA TYR A 71 3.83 -3.29 20.95
C TYR A 71 3.58 -2.08 21.86
N LEU A 72 2.32 -1.65 21.91
CA LEU A 72 1.84 -0.64 22.84
C LEU A 72 1.03 -1.35 23.93
N PRO A 73 1.52 -1.35 25.21
CA PRO A 73 0.81 -2.01 26.30
C PRO A 73 -0.32 -1.13 26.85
N VAL A 74 -1.54 -1.59 26.69
CA VAL A 74 -2.74 -1.04 27.36
C VAL A 74 -2.93 -1.78 28.68
N LYS A 75 -2.53 -1.16 29.80
CA LYS A 75 -2.50 -1.79 31.13
C LYS A 75 -3.86 -1.70 31.84
N ASN A 76 -4.10 -2.63 32.76
CA ASN A 76 -5.23 -2.60 33.70
C ASN A 76 -6.60 -2.56 33.00
N ILE A 77 -6.73 -3.26 31.88
CA ILE A 77 -8.00 -3.35 31.16
C ILE A 77 -9.04 -4.09 32.00
N LYS A 78 -10.28 -3.61 31.94
CA LYS A 78 -11.42 -4.16 32.69
C LYS A 78 -12.69 -4.23 31.83
N LYS A 79 -13.66 -4.97 32.30
CA LYS A 79 -14.98 -5.03 31.64
C LYS A 79 -15.56 -3.63 31.47
N GLY A 80 -16.06 -3.34 30.28
CA GLY A 80 -16.65 -2.07 29.89
C GLY A 80 -15.68 -1.10 29.20
N ASP A 81 -14.38 -1.35 29.26
CA ASP A 81 -13.42 -0.50 28.55
C ASP A 81 -13.61 -0.59 27.04
N VAL A 82 -13.44 0.55 26.38
CA VAL A 82 -13.44 0.67 24.92
C VAL A 82 -12.08 1.19 24.46
N ILE A 83 -11.37 0.34 23.73
CA ILE A 83 -10.08 0.69 23.13
C ILE A 83 -10.35 1.06 21.67
N ARG A 84 -9.86 2.21 21.25
CA ARG A 84 -9.87 2.65 19.85
C ARG A 84 -8.46 2.78 19.34
N ILE A 85 -8.23 2.25 18.17
CA ILE A 85 -6.97 2.32 17.45
C ILE A 85 -7.28 2.95 16.10
N HIS A 86 -6.45 3.89 15.71
CA HIS A 86 -6.49 4.48 14.38
C HIS A 86 -5.08 4.47 13.77
N PHE A 87 -5.00 4.08 12.52
CA PHE A 87 -3.80 4.15 11.70
C PHE A 87 -4.09 4.98 10.46
N ASP A 88 -3.33 6.06 10.24
CA ASP A 88 -3.32 6.71 8.94
C ASP A 88 -2.79 5.73 7.89
N MET A 89 -3.46 5.68 6.75
CA MET A 89 -3.10 4.74 5.68
C MET A 89 -2.88 5.49 4.36
N PRO A 90 -1.82 6.32 4.27
CA PRO A 90 -1.46 6.97 3.01
C PRO A 90 -1.01 5.92 1.99
N VAL A 91 -1.16 6.24 0.71
CA VAL A 91 -0.52 5.48 -0.36
C VAL A 91 0.95 5.87 -0.40
N ARG A 92 1.82 4.89 -0.39
CA ARG A 92 3.28 5.08 -0.33
C ARG A 92 3.96 4.24 -1.39
N THR A 93 5.11 4.70 -1.85
CA THR A 93 5.97 3.95 -2.75
C THR A 93 7.14 3.35 -1.99
N VAL A 94 7.51 2.14 -2.41
CA VAL A 94 8.61 1.34 -1.86
C VAL A 94 9.69 1.22 -2.92
N VAL A 95 10.95 1.38 -2.53
CA VAL A 95 12.12 1.16 -3.37
C VAL A 95 12.97 0.03 -2.79
N ALA A 96 13.62 -0.71 -3.66
CA ALA A 96 14.52 -1.78 -3.28
C ALA A 96 15.93 -1.25 -2.95
N ASN A 97 16.66 -2.02 -2.14
CA ASN A 97 18.10 -1.86 -1.98
C ASN A 97 18.79 -2.24 -3.29
N ALA A 98 19.87 -1.55 -3.65
CA ALA A 98 20.65 -1.84 -4.86
C ALA A 98 21.16 -3.29 -4.97
N LYS A 99 21.19 -4.04 -3.85
CA LYS A 99 21.52 -5.47 -3.84
C LYS A 99 20.42 -6.35 -4.44
N VAL A 100 19.18 -5.82 -4.56
CA VAL A 100 18.04 -6.51 -5.20
C VAL A 100 18.00 -6.06 -6.65
N ALA A 101 18.85 -6.67 -7.48
CA ALA A 101 19.11 -6.21 -8.85
C ALA A 101 17.87 -6.16 -9.74
N ASP A 102 16.94 -7.11 -9.56
CA ASP A 102 15.72 -7.21 -10.38
C ASP A 102 14.72 -6.08 -10.13
N ASP A 103 14.82 -5.41 -8.97
CA ASP A 103 13.92 -4.31 -8.58
C ASP A 103 14.58 -2.93 -8.65
N ASN A 104 15.80 -2.85 -9.21
CA ASN A 104 16.48 -1.57 -9.41
C ASN A 104 15.67 -0.69 -10.38
N ASP A 105 15.66 0.62 -10.11
CA ASP A 105 14.93 1.64 -10.88
C ASP A 105 13.41 1.41 -10.93
N LYS A 106 12.88 0.61 -9.99
CA LYS A 106 11.46 0.33 -9.86
C LYS A 106 10.92 0.75 -8.50
N ILE A 107 9.61 0.95 -8.48
CA ILE A 107 8.83 1.19 -7.27
C ILE A 107 7.69 0.19 -7.16
N ALA A 108 7.38 -0.22 -5.94
CA ALA A 108 6.12 -0.88 -5.61
C ALA A 108 5.21 0.10 -4.86
N VAL A 109 3.90 -0.17 -4.88
CA VAL A 109 2.89 0.69 -4.24
C VAL A 109 2.26 -0.05 -3.07
N GLU A 110 2.20 0.60 -1.91
CA GLU A 110 1.56 0.09 -0.70
C GLU A 110 0.57 1.10 -0.11
N ARG A 111 -0.47 0.58 0.54
CA ARG A 111 -1.35 1.36 1.42
C ARG A 111 -1.65 0.57 2.68
N GLY A 112 -1.12 1.06 3.81
CA GLY A 112 -1.16 0.27 5.04
C GLY A 112 -0.43 -1.07 4.87
N PRO A 113 -1.07 -2.20 5.19
CA PRO A 113 -0.48 -3.53 5.00
C PRO A 113 -0.68 -4.11 3.59
N LEU A 114 -1.36 -3.39 2.69
CA LEU A 114 -1.72 -3.87 1.37
C LEU A 114 -0.70 -3.44 0.33
N VAL A 115 -0.17 -4.40 -0.40
CA VAL A 115 0.61 -4.19 -1.62
C VAL A 115 -0.35 -4.12 -2.80
N TYR A 116 -0.04 -3.32 -3.81
CA TYR A 116 -0.85 -3.12 -5.01
C TYR A 116 -0.16 -3.63 -6.26
N CYS A 117 -0.94 -4.09 -7.21
CA CYS A 117 -0.47 -4.52 -8.52
C CYS A 117 -1.38 -3.99 -9.64
N ALA A 118 -0.86 -3.97 -10.86
CA ALA A 118 -1.67 -3.78 -12.06
C ALA A 118 -1.89 -5.13 -12.75
N GLU A 119 -3.12 -5.41 -13.16
CA GLU A 119 -3.43 -6.51 -14.08
C GLU A 119 -3.86 -5.94 -15.43
N ALA A 120 -3.46 -6.61 -16.53
CA ALA A 120 -3.82 -6.16 -17.87
C ALA A 120 -5.34 -6.08 -18.06
N VAL A 121 -6.10 -6.99 -17.47
CA VAL A 121 -7.57 -7.02 -17.56
C VAL A 121 -8.25 -5.76 -16.97
N ASP A 122 -7.64 -5.09 -16.00
CA ASP A 122 -8.11 -3.82 -15.45
C ASP A 122 -7.64 -2.61 -16.27
N ASN A 123 -6.73 -2.82 -17.20
CA ASN A 123 -6.02 -1.81 -17.97
C ASN A 123 -6.19 -2.01 -19.48
N SER A 124 -7.44 -2.28 -19.94
CA SER A 124 -7.78 -2.46 -21.35
C SER A 124 -6.99 -3.57 -22.07
N ASN A 125 -6.47 -4.54 -21.33
CA ASN A 125 -5.55 -5.59 -21.77
C ASN A 125 -4.20 -5.07 -22.32
N GLU A 126 -3.83 -3.85 -21.96
CA GLU A 126 -2.52 -3.29 -22.29
C GLU A 126 -1.37 -3.99 -21.52
N PRO A 127 -0.14 -3.98 -22.07
CA PRO A 127 1.00 -4.68 -21.47
C PRO A 127 1.53 -3.99 -20.22
N VAL A 128 0.99 -4.31 -19.06
CA VAL A 128 1.34 -3.69 -17.76
C VAL A 128 2.76 -3.98 -17.28
N LEU A 129 3.47 -4.95 -17.85
CA LEU A 129 4.84 -5.30 -17.44
C LEU A 129 5.85 -4.18 -17.73
N HIS A 130 5.57 -3.33 -18.70
CA HIS A 130 6.42 -2.23 -19.11
C HIS A 130 5.89 -0.86 -18.66
N ALA A 131 4.91 -0.85 -17.77
CA ALA A 131 4.37 0.40 -17.27
C ALA A 131 5.44 1.20 -16.52
N VAL A 132 5.55 2.49 -16.85
CA VAL A 132 6.49 3.44 -16.25
C VAL A 132 5.70 4.50 -15.50
N MET A 133 5.94 4.63 -14.21
CA MET A 133 5.35 5.68 -13.38
C MET A 133 6.21 6.93 -13.37
N PRO A 134 5.62 8.12 -13.17
CA PRO A 134 6.36 9.35 -12.98
C PRO A 134 7.26 9.27 -11.74
N GLU A 135 8.27 10.14 -11.69
CA GLU A 135 9.17 10.23 -10.53
C GLU A 135 8.41 10.51 -9.21
N LYS A 136 7.34 11.28 -9.30
CA LYS A 136 6.43 11.57 -8.18
C LYS A 136 5.00 11.18 -8.56
N PRO A 137 4.63 9.91 -8.42
CA PRO A 137 3.31 9.46 -8.80
C PRO A 137 2.23 10.04 -7.88
N SER A 138 1.14 10.49 -8.47
CA SER A 138 -0.07 10.92 -7.75
C SER A 138 -1.15 9.86 -7.91
N PHE A 139 -1.64 9.35 -6.78
CA PHE A 139 -2.63 8.28 -6.74
C PHE A 139 -4.03 8.84 -6.46
N THR A 140 -5.01 8.45 -7.26
CA THR A 140 -6.41 8.77 -7.03
C THR A 140 -7.14 7.54 -6.55
N LEU A 141 -7.80 7.63 -5.41
CA LEU A 141 -8.63 6.54 -4.87
C LEU A 141 -9.83 6.31 -5.76
N VAL A 142 -10.10 5.06 -6.09
CA VAL A 142 -11.32 4.61 -6.77
C VAL A 142 -12.17 3.86 -5.75
N ASP A 143 -13.17 4.53 -5.24
CA ASP A 143 -14.10 3.96 -4.27
C ASP A 143 -14.95 2.86 -4.92
N ASN A 144 -15.21 1.80 -4.16
CA ASN A 144 -16.08 0.69 -4.59
C ASN A 144 -15.68 0.04 -5.92
N TYR A 145 -14.38 -0.03 -6.21
CA TYR A 145 -13.90 -0.74 -7.39
C TYR A 145 -14.33 -2.21 -7.34
N SER A 146 -15.08 -2.64 -8.35
CA SER A 146 -15.56 -4.01 -8.44
C SER A 146 -14.54 -4.87 -9.17
N ILE A 147 -13.84 -5.72 -8.45
CA ILE A 147 -12.98 -6.74 -9.05
C ILE A 147 -13.88 -7.91 -9.41
N GLN A 148 -14.05 -8.17 -10.71
CA GLN A 148 -14.90 -9.25 -11.20
C GLN A 148 -14.47 -10.62 -10.63
N ASN A 149 -15.46 -11.42 -10.23
CA ASN A 149 -15.28 -12.78 -9.68
C ASN A 149 -14.50 -12.84 -8.35
N THR A 150 -14.35 -11.73 -7.63
CA THR A 150 -13.81 -11.75 -6.28
C THR A 150 -14.85 -11.27 -5.29
N GLU A 151 -14.99 -11.96 -4.16
CA GLU A 151 -15.90 -11.54 -3.08
C GLU A 151 -15.43 -10.31 -2.30
N THR A 152 -14.40 -9.62 -2.80
CA THR A 152 -13.84 -8.42 -2.20
C THR A 152 -14.78 -7.23 -2.43
N LYS A 153 -15.84 -7.17 -1.66
CA LYS A 153 -16.70 -5.99 -1.61
C LYS A 153 -15.89 -4.79 -1.14
N GLY A 154 -15.72 -3.80 -2.03
CA GLY A 154 -15.14 -2.52 -1.65
C GLY A 154 -13.63 -2.54 -1.41
N ALA A 155 -12.88 -3.40 -2.09
CA ALA A 155 -11.43 -3.28 -2.09
C ALA A 155 -11.03 -1.91 -2.67
N PRO A 156 -10.28 -1.08 -1.93
CA PRO A 156 -9.82 0.19 -2.46
C PRO A 156 -8.88 -0.06 -3.64
N ALA A 157 -9.17 0.51 -4.79
CA ALA A 157 -8.29 0.56 -5.95
C ALA A 157 -7.73 1.97 -6.11
N PHE A 158 -6.71 2.13 -6.94
CA PHE A 158 -6.13 3.42 -7.27
C PHE A 158 -5.96 3.55 -8.77
N THR A 159 -6.03 4.78 -9.28
CA THR A 159 -5.50 5.12 -10.57
C THR A 159 -4.28 6.03 -10.42
N VAL A 160 -3.32 5.87 -11.30
CA VAL A 160 -2.12 6.69 -11.41
C VAL A 160 -1.83 6.93 -12.88
N LYS A 161 -1.40 8.14 -13.25
CA LYS A 161 -0.93 8.39 -14.61
C LYS A 161 0.37 7.60 -14.83
N ALA A 162 0.42 6.79 -15.87
CA ALA A 162 1.58 6.01 -16.25
C ALA A 162 1.74 5.97 -17.77
N ILE A 163 2.95 5.74 -18.24
CA ILE A 163 3.20 5.39 -19.62
C ILE A 163 3.11 3.88 -19.71
N VAL A 164 2.15 3.36 -20.45
CA VAL A 164 2.03 1.95 -20.78
C VAL A 164 2.54 1.80 -22.20
N THR A 165 3.79 1.35 -22.36
CA THR A 165 4.41 1.18 -23.68
C THR A 165 4.04 -0.17 -24.25
N SER A 166 3.35 -0.17 -25.37
CA SER A 166 3.32 -1.36 -26.24
C SER A 166 4.73 -1.59 -26.80
N PRO A 167 5.28 -2.81 -26.79
CA PRO A 167 6.57 -3.07 -27.41
C PRO A 167 6.48 -2.65 -28.89
N ALA A 168 7.19 -1.59 -29.24
CA ALA A 168 7.27 -1.18 -30.64
C ALA A 168 7.89 -2.30 -31.45
N HIS A 169 7.29 -2.65 -32.59
CA HIS A 169 7.86 -3.61 -33.53
C HIS A 169 9.20 -3.15 -34.15
N ILE A 170 9.67 -1.96 -33.77
CA ILE A 170 10.88 -1.34 -34.25
C ILE A 170 11.94 -1.43 -33.17
N ILE A 171 12.97 -2.23 -33.40
CA ILE A 171 14.06 -2.52 -32.46
C ILE A 171 14.98 -1.29 -32.27
N TYR A 172 15.05 -0.37 -33.24
CA TYR A 172 15.86 0.85 -33.18
C TYR A 172 15.08 2.03 -33.73
N GLN A 173 14.93 3.08 -32.94
CA GLN A 173 14.40 4.39 -33.36
C GLN A 173 15.43 5.48 -33.10
N LYS A 174 15.46 6.50 -33.95
CA LYS A 174 16.21 7.72 -33.64
C LYS A 174 15.53 8.44 -32.47
N LYS A 175 16.31 9.06 -31.60
CA LYS A 175 15.80 9.79 -30.44
C LYS A 175 14.77 10.87 -30.82
N GLU A 176 14.89 11.42 -32.00
CA GLU A 176 14.02 12.44 -32.59
C GLU A 176 12.62 11.88 -32.99
N ASP A 177 12.55 10.59 -33.24
CA ASP A 177 11.32 9.89 -33.65
C ASP A 177 10.54 9.28 -32.46
N VAL A 178 11.01 9.49 -31.23
CA VAL A 178 10.27 9.05 -30.03
C VAL A 178 9.07 9.97 -29.86
N VAL A 179 7.94 9.52 -30.34
CA VAL A 179 6.66 10.22 -30.14
C VAL A 179 6.39 10.26 -28.64
N ALA A 180 5.97 11.43 -28.14
CA ALA A 180 5.51 11.57 -26.77
C ALA A 180 4.40 10.54 -26.53
N VAL A 181 4.66 9.56 -25.66
CA VAL A 181 3.67 8.53 -25.33
C VAL A 181 2.69 9.16 -24.37
N ASP A 182 1.41 9.14 -24.73
CA ASP A 182 0.36 9.68 -23.86
C ASP A 182 0.31 8.90 -22.54
N CYS A 183 0.25 9.64 -21.43
CA CYS A 183 0.02 9.04 -20.14
C CYS A 183 -1.42 8.54 -20.06
N THR A 184 -1.58 7.25 -19.79
CA THR A 184 -2.89 6.63 -19.54
C THR A 184 -3.10 6.39 -18.06
N PRO A 185 -4.34 6.41 -17.58
CA PRO A 185 -4.63 5.97 -16.21
C PRO A 185 -4.30 4.48 -16.07
N LEU A 186 -3.37 4.15 -15.18
CA LEU A 186 -3.08 2.78 -14.79
C LEU A 186 -3.87 2.45 -13.53
N THR A 187 -4.71 1.44 -13.59
CA THR A 187 -5.50 0.94 -12.45
C THR A 187 -4.68 -0.05 -11.65
N LEU A 188 -4.61 0.20 -10.35
CA LEU A 188 -3.94 -0.66 -9.37
C LEU A 188 -4.96 -1.26 -8.42
N ILE A 189 -4.89 -2.57 -8.23
CA ILE A 189 -5.73 -3.32 -7.30
C ILE A 189 -4.88 -3.93 -6.18
N PRO A 190 -5.48 -4.29 -5.03
CA PRO A 190 -4.76 -5.02 -4.00
C PRO A 190 -4.21 -6.35 -4.52
N TYR A 191 -2.94 -6.63 -4.27
CA TYR A 191 -2.25 -7.83 -4.74
C TYR A 191 -2.96 -9.15 -4.38
N TYR A 192 -3.63 -9.23 -3.22
CA TYR A 192 -4.34 -10.44 -2.84
C TYR A 192 -5.54 -10.78 -3.76
N ALA A 193 -5.98 -9.81 -4.59
CA ALA A 193 -7.13 -9.95 -5.48
C ALA A 193 -6.77 -10.31 -6.92
N TRP A 194 -5.49 -10.48 -7.25
CA TRP A 194 -5.05 -10.85 -8.59
C TRP A 194 -5.27 -12.33 -8.91
N ASN A 195 -5.18 -12.68 -10.21
CA ASN A 195 -5.22 -14.05 -10.75
C ASN A 195 -6.57 -14.78 -10.60
N HIS A 196 -7.67 -14.05 -10.45
CA HIS A 196 -9.01 -14.64 -10.38
C HIS A 196 -9.82 -14.51 -11.67
N ARG A 197 -9.22 -13.90 -12.72
CA ARG A 197 -9.91 -13.50 -13.96
C ARG A 197 -9.30 -14.10 -15.23
N GLY A 198 -8.65 -15.25 -15.09
CA GLY A 198 -7.97 -15.93 -16.18
C GLY A 198 -6.51 -15.47 -16.36
N ALA A 199 -5.81 -16.09 -17.33
CA ALA A 199 -4.41 -15.79 -17.60
C ALA A 199 -4.27 -14.39 -18.19
N ASN A 200 -3.53 -13.52 -17.53
CA ASN A 200 -3.20 -12.18 -18.01
C ASN A 200 -1.89 -11.69 -17.38
N GLN A 201 -1.35 -10.57 -17.89
CA GLN A 201 -0.14 -9.98 -17.32
C GLN A 201 -0.45 -9.29 -16.00
N MET A 202 0.49 -9.37 -15.05
CA MET A 202 0.43 -8.66 -13.78
C MET A 202 1.80 -8.09 -13.42
N ASN A 203 1.82 -6.88 -12.85
CA ASN A 203 3.03 -6.23 -12.38
C ASN A 203 2.85 -5.63 -10.98
N VAL A 204 3.86 -5.77 -10.13
CA VAL A 204 3.97 -5.17 -8.79
C VAL A 204 5.03 -4.09 -8.77
N TRP A 205 6.15 -4.32 -9.49
CA TRP A 205 7.29 -3.43 -9.54
C TRP A 205 7.30 -2.64 -10.86
N PHE A 206 7.01 -1.35 -10.77
CA PHE A 206 6.88 -0.46 -11.91
C PHE A 206 8.16 0.32 -12.11
N TYR A 207 8.62 0.43 -13.35
CA TYR A 207 9.73 1.35 -13.65
C TYR A 207 9.36 2.76 -13.22
N GLN A 208 10.35 3.47 -12.67
CA GLN A 208 10.22 4.88 -12.32
C GLN A 208 11.14 5.67 -13.26
N GLY A 209 10.62 6.62 -13.93
CA GLY A 209 11.43 7.44 -14.83
C GLY A 209 10.69 8.66 -15.32
N LEU A 210 11.48 9.65 -15.72
CA LEU A 210 11.13 10.87 -16.44
C LEU A 210 10.09 11.76 -15.73
N SER A 211 10.50 12.98 -15.45
CA SER A 211 9.55 14.06 -15.20
C SER A 211 8.67 14.20 -16.45
N PHE A 212 7.43 13.72 -16.36
CA PHE A 212 6.43 14.04 -17.36
C PHE A 212 6.26 15.55 -17.34
N MET A 213 6.57 16.22 -18.45
CA MET A 213 6.19 17.61 -18.55
C MET A 213 4.66 17.66 -18.63
N ASP A 214 4.04 18.13 -17.57
CA ASP A 214 2.62 18.51 -17.60
C ASP A 214 2.48 19.57 -18.68
N LYS A 215 1.83 19.22 -19.77
CA LYS A 215 1.33 20.15 -20.79
C LYS A 215 -0.10 20.52 -20.47
#